data_5ddb8f813db20b483f63dd7c986630ed
#
_entry.id   5ddb8f813db20b483f63dd7c986630ed
#
_cell.length_a   1.000
_cell.length_b   1.000
_cell.length_c   1.000
_cell.angle_alpha   90.00
_cell.angle_beta   90.00
_cell.angle_gamma   90.00
#
_symmetry.space_group_name_H-M   'P 1'
#
loop_
_entity.id
_entity.type
_entity.pdbx_description
1 polymer ?
#
loop_
_entity_poly.entity_id
_entity_poly.type
_entity_poly.pdbx_seq_one_letter_code
_entity_poly.pdbx_strand_id
1 'polypeptide(L)'
;MYASALASNKKYTFSCLLPQHEKGEYWTAVEAGIQDALVAYSDFNISVNLSYYDPFDYHSFGDVARNILEQKPDGIMFAPTVPQYTKPFTEELNKHSIPYIYIDSNLKDQPALSFFGQNSHQSGYFAARMMMLLAGGEREIVIFRKINEGIVGSNQQERREIGFREYMLKHHSDCRIWELNLHAKRDSDDAQMLNDFFRKHPNVKNGITFNSKVYIVGEYLLKQQKTDFKLMGYDLLERNVKCLMEGSVSFLIAQQPELQGFDGIKALCDYLIFKKEVPRENFMPIDLLTKENIEFYSNK
;
A
#
# COMPACT_ATOMS: atom_id res chain seq x y z
N MET A 1 -19.22 -29.28 -7.35
CA MET A 1 -18.10 -28.35 -7.66
C MET A 1 -16.87 -28.62 -6.77
N TYR A 2 -16.92 -28.52 -5.42
CA TYR A 2 -15.79 -28.86 -4.54
C TYR A 2 -15.30 -30.30 -4.67
N ALA A 3 -16.20 -31.27 -4.66
CA ALA A 3 -15.83 -32.70 -4.81
C ALA A 3 -15.15 -33.00 -6.15
N SER A 4 -15.56 -32.33 -7.23
CA SER A 4 -14.92 -32.46 -8.55
C SER A 4 -13.53 -31.79 -8.57
N ALA A 5 -13.34 -30.68 -7.88
CA ALA A 5 -12.05 -30.01 -7.76
C ALA A 5 -11.04 -30.86 -6.93
N LEU A 6 -11.50 -31.44 -5.82
CA LEU A 6 -10.70 -32.36 -4.99
C LEU A 6 -10.29 -33.65 -5.74
N ALA A 7 -11.15 -34.15 -6.63
CA ALA A 7 -10.85 -35.32 -7.46
C ALA A 7 -9.89 -35.02 -8.63
N SER A 8 -9.61 -33.75 -8.90
CA SER A 8 -8.71 -33.31 -9.96
C SER A 8 -7.26 -33.38 -9.52
N ASN A 9 -6.44 -34.14 -10.26
CA ASN A 9 -4.98 -34.18 -10.05
C ASN A 9 -4.26 -32.97 -10.70
N LYS A 10 -5.02 -31.99 -11.22
CA LYS A 10 -4.42 -30.80 -11.85
C LYS A 10 -3.70 -29.97 -10.78
N LYS A 11 -2.44 -29.67 -11.02
CA LYS A 11 -1.66 -28.72 -10.24
C LYS A 11 -1.89 -27.31 -10.81
N TYR A 12 -2.12 -26.34 -9.94
CA TYR A 12 -2.19 -24.92 -10.30
C TYR A 12 -0.98 -24.20 -9.73
N THR A 13 -0.32 -23.41 -10.59
CA THR A 13 0.82 -22.58 -10.18
C THR A 13 0.47 -21.12 -10.36
N PHE A 14 0.46 -20.37 -9.28
CA PHE A 14 0.29 -18.93 -9.29
C PHE A 14 1.62 -18.22 -9.11
N SER A 15 1.76 -17.03 -9.69
CA SER A 15 2.91 -16.16 -9.45
C SER A 15 2.45 -14.86 -8.80
N CYS A 16 3.17 -14.43 -7.77
CA CYS A 16 2.95 -13.14 -7.14
C CYS A 16 4.15 -12.23 -7.38
N LEU A 17 3.91 -11.04 -7.93
CA LEU A 17 4.93 -10.03 -8.18
C LEU A 17 4.72 -8.85 -7.24
N LEU A 18 5.60 -8.72 -6.25
CA LEU A 18 5.52 -7.76 -5.17
C LEU A 18 6.71 -6.80 -5.18
N PRO A 19 6.58 -5.58 -4.64
CA PRO A 19 7.74 -4.74 -4.36
C PRO A 19 8.72 -5.40 -3.39
N GLN A 20 10.02 -5.19 -3.60
CA GLN A 20 11.06 -5.56 -2.64
C GLN A 20 10.80 -4.85 -1.30
N HIS A 21 10.98 -5.58 -0.20
CA HIS A 21 10.72 -5.08 1.15
C HIS A 21 11.55 -5.83 2.17
N GLU A 22 11.70 -5.25 3.35
CA GLU A 22 12.31 -5.87 4.51
C GLU A 22 11.25 -6.51 5.41
N LYS A 23 11.68 -7.44 6.25
CA LYS A 23 10.80 -8.07 7.25
C LYS A 23 10.19 -7.01 8.17
N GLY A 24 8.86 -7.08 8.34
CA GLY A 24 8.11 -6.12 9.16
C GLY A 24 7.62 -4.89 8.40
N GLU A 25 7.90 -4.77 7.10
CA GLU A 25 7.29 -3.77 6.24
C GLU A 25 5.91 -4.24 5.73
N TYR A 26 5.17 -3.37 5.09
CA TYR A 26 3.79 -3.58 4.60
C TYR A 26 3.62 -4.91 3.82
N TRP A 27 4.54 -5.19 2.90
CA TRP A 27 4.47 -6.38 2.04
C TRP A 27 4.68 -7.69 2.78
N THR A 28 5.35 -7.68 3.94
CA THR A 28 5.44 -8.87 4.83
C THR A 28 4.04 -9.34 5.27
N ALA A 29 3.15 -8.40 5.55
CA ALA A 29 1.78 -8.72 5.94
C ALA A 29 0.95 -9.27 4.75
N VAL A 30 1.15 -8.72 3.54
CA VAL A 30 0.57 -9.29 2.30
C VAL A 30 1.04 -10.73 2.09
N GLU A 31 2.33 -11.01 2.28
CA GLU A 31 2.88 -12.37 2.18
C GLU A 31 2.29 -13.32 3.22
N ALA A 32 2.07 -12.84 4.45
CA ALA A 32 1.42 -13.64 5.48
C ALA A 32 0.01 -14.07 5.02
N GLY A 33 -0.79 -13.14 4.46
CA GLY A 33 -2.08 -13.47 3.88
C GLY A 33 -2.02 -14.46 2.72
N ILE A 34 -0.99 -14.37 1.87
CA ILE A 34 -0.75 -15.36 0.80
C ILE A 34 -0.49 -16.76 1.40
N GLN A 35 0.34 -16.83 2.45
CA GLN A 35 0.63 -18.10 3.13
C GLN A 35 -0.61 -18.69 3.81
N ASP A 36 -1.42 -17.87 4.46
CA ASP A 36 -2.69 -18.31 5.05
C ASP A 36 -3.64 -18.85 3.98
N ALA A 37 -3.70 -18.25 2.81
CA ALA A 37 -4.47 -18.75 1.68
C ALA A 37 -3.91 -20.11 1.19
N LEU A 38 -2.58 -20.29 1.11
CA LEU A 38 -1.99 -21.58 0.75
C LEU A 38 -2.36 -22.69 1.74
N VAL A 39 -2.40 -22.38 3.03
CA VAL A 39 -2.87 -23.33 4.06
C VAL A 39 -4.36 -23.64 3.88
N ALA A 40 -5.20 -22.63 3.68
CA ALA A 40 -6.65 -22.78 3.53
C ALA A 40 -7.04 -23.58 2.27
N TYR A 41 -6.24 -23.50 1.21
CA TYR A 41 -6.46 -24.17 -0.07
C TYR A 41 -5.50 -25.34 -0.34
N SER A 42 -4.83 -25.88 0.71
CA SER A 42 -3.82 -26.94 0.60
C SER A 42 -4.32 -28.21 -0.11
N ASP A 43 -5.61 -28.53 0.03
CA ASP A 43 -6.25 -29.70 -0.60
C ASP A 43 -6.41 -29.59 -2.13
N PHE A 44 -6.21 -28.42 -2.72
CA PHE A 44 -6.47 -28.16 -4.14
C PHE A 44 -5.21 -28.14 -5.01
N ASN A 45 -4.10 -28.65 -4.50
CA ASN A 45 -2.83 -28.78 -5.23
C ASN A 45 -2.38 -27.46 -5.88
N ILE A 46 -2.38 -26.39 -5.11
CA ILE A 46 -1.90 -25.06 -5.52
C ILE A 46 -0.46 -24.82 -5.05
N SER A 47 0.29 -24.07 -5.82
CA SER A 47 1.59 -23.51 -5.43
C SER A 47 1.68 -22.05 -5.82
N VAL A 48 2.38 -21.25 -5.02
CA VAL A 48 2.61 -19.81 -5.29
C VAL A 48 4.11 -19.56 -5.34
N ASN A 49 4.56 -18.92 -6.42
CA ASN A 49 5.92 -18.42 -6.58
C ASN A 49 5.93 -16.92 -6.29
N LEU A 50 6.72 -16.48 -5.30
CA LEU A 50 6.91 -15.06 -5.01
C LEU A 50 8.10 -14.53 -5.83
N SER A 51 7.93 -13.37 -6.42
CA SER A 51 8.96 -12.63 -7.15
C SER A 51 8.90 -11.16 -6.75
N TYR A 52 10.06 -10.50 -6.73
CA TYR A 52 10.16 -9.14 -6.19
C TYR A 52 10.82 -8.21 -7.18
N TYR A 53 10.30 -6.98 -7.29
CA TYR A 53 10.87 -5.90 -8.09
C TYR A 53 11.27 -4.70 -7.21
N ASP A 54 12.30 -3.95 -7.61
CA ASP A 54 12.65 -2.69 -6.95
C ASP A 54 11.62 -1.60 -7.32
N PRO A 55 10.82 -1.08 -6.38
CA PRO A 55 9.80 -0.07 -6.67
C PRO A 55 10.38 1.28 -7.11
N PHE A 56 11.68 1.49 -6.91
CA PHE A 56 12.41 2.69 -7.33
C PHE A 56 13.26 2.49 -8.57
N ASP A 57 13.17 1.32 -9.20
CA ASP A 57 13.74 1.02 -10.51
C ASP A 57 12.67 0.40 -11.41
N TYR A 58 12.12 1.21 -12.30
CA TYR A 58 11.04 0.78 -13.18
C TYR A 58 11.44 -0.34 -14.15
N HIS A 59 12.72 -0.46 -14.53
CA HIS A 59 13.21 -1.56 -15.37
C HIS A 59 13.13 -2.89 -14.64
N SER A 60 13.36 -2.90 -13.33
CA SER A 60 13.26 -4.08 -12.48
C SER A 60 11.88 -4.76 -12.59
N PHE A 61 10.78 -4.00 -12.63
CA PHE A 61 9.45 -4.58 -12.83
C PHE A 61 9.35 -5.34 -14.16
N GLY A 62 9.82 -4.73 -15.27
CA GLY A 62 9.75 -5.34 -16.59
C GLY A 62 10.59 -6.62 -16.72
N ASP A 63 11.75 -6.68 -16.07
CA ASP A 63 12.63 -7.84 -16.08
C ASP A 63 12.02 -9.02 -15.32
N VAL A 64 11.49 -8.76 -14.12
CA VAL A 64 10.83 -9.80 -13.31
C VAL A 64 9.53 -10.27 -13.98
N ALA A 65 8.73 -9.36 -14.54
CA ALA A 65 7.51 -9.69 -15.27
C ALA A 65 7.79 -10.63 -16.47
N ARG A 66 8.88 -10.41 -17.20
CA ARG A 66 9.31 -11.26 -18.30
C ARG A 66 9.64 -12.68 -17.83
N ASN A 67 10.40 -12.81 -16.74
CA ASN A 67 10.75 -14.10 -16.14
C ASN A 67 9.50 -14.85 -15.65
N ILE A 68 8.48 -14.15 -15.13
CA ILE A 68 7.21 -14.78 -14.74
C ILE A 68 6.46 -15.33 -15.96
N LEU A 69 6.40 -14.59 -17.07
CA LEU A 69 5.75 -15.06 -18.31
C LEU A 69 6.39 -16.35 -18.87
N GLU A 70 7.72 -16.49 -18.76
CA GLU A 70 8.43 -17.70 -19.17
C GLU A 70 8.04 -18.94 -18.36
N GLN A 71 7.64 -18.75 -17.09
CA GLN A 71 7.17 -19.84 -16.21
C GLN A 71 5.75 -20.31 -16.53
N LYS A 72 4.99 -19.57 -17.33
CA LYS A 72 3.62 -19.87 -17.75
C LYS A 72 2.69 -20.21 -16.59
N PRO A 73 2.54 -19.32 -15.59
CA PRO A 73 1.65 -19.57 -14.46
C PRO A 73 0.18 -19.64 -14.90
N ASP A 74 -0.64 -20.37 -14.13
CA ASP A 74 -2.09 -20.43 -14.37
C ASP A 74 -2.81 -19.11 -14.02
N GLY A 75 -2.24 -18.30 -13.11
CA GLY A 75 -2.77 -17.00 -12.69
C GLY A 75 -1.71 -16.17 -11.99
N ILE A 76 -1.91 -14.86 -11.99
CA ILE A 76 -0.94 -13.92 -11.42
C ILE A 76 -1.65 -12.94 -10.47
N MET A 77 -0.98 -12.61 -9.37
CA MET A 77 -1.35 -11.51 -8.48
C MET A 77 -0.19 -10.52 -8.38
N PHE A 78 -0.45 -9.24 -8.51
CA PHE A 78 0.63 -8.26 -8.40
C PHE A 78 0.15 -6.84 -8.03
N ALA A 79 1.07 -6.07 -7.45
CA ALA A 79 0.91 -4.65 -7.22
C ALA A 79 1.39 -3.88 -8.45
N PRO A 80 0.50 -3.21 -9.20
CA PRO A 80 0.90 -2.50 -10.40
C PRO A 80 1.70 -1.24 -10.07
N THR A 81 2.72 -0.99 -10.86
CA THR A 81 3.49 0.26 -10.87
C THR A 81 2.81 1.30 -11.77
N VAL A 82 3.57 2.26 -12.28
CA VAL A 82 3.06 3.21 -13.27
C VAL A 82 2.63 2.53 -14.57
N PRO A 83 1.61 3.03 -15.27
CA PRO A 83 0.98 2.36 -16.42
C PRO A 83 1.95 1.98 -17.54
N GLN A 84 2.93 2.82 -17.83
CA GLN A 84 3.89 2.61 -18.92
C GLN A 84 4.73 1.33 -18.78
N TYR A 85 4.97 0.86 -17.55
CA TYR A 85 5.72 -0.38 -17.28
C TYR A 85 4.80 -1.57 -17.05
N THR A 86 3.62 -1.33 -16.51
CA THR A 86 2.63 -2.38 -16.25
C THR A 86 1.89 -2.80 -17.51
N LYS A 87 1.58 -1.86 -18.42
CA LYS A 87 0.79 -2.11 -19.63
C LYS A 87 1.37 -3.20 -20.54
N PRO A 88 2.66 -3.21 -20.90
CA PRO A 88 3.22 -4.29 -21.71
C PRO A 88 3.03 -5.67 -21.08
N PHE A 89 3.14 -5.76 -19.74
CA PHE A 89 2.93 -7.02 -19.01
C PHE A 89 1.47 -7.48 -19.10
N THR A 90 0.52 -6.58 -18.83
CA THR A 90 -0.92 -6.93 -18.90
C THR A 90 -1.39 -7.26 -20.32
N GLU A 91 -0.81 -6.63 -21.35
CA GLU A 91 -1.08 -6.98 -22.76
C GLU A 91 -0.64 -8.41 -23.07
N GLU A 92 0.56 -8.83 -22.62
CA GLU A 92 1.01 -10.22 -22.77
C GLU A 92 0.16 -11.21 -21.95
N LEU A 93 -0.25 -10.87 -20.72
CA LEU A 93 -1.16 -11.69 -19.94
C LEU A 93 -2.51 -11.91 -20.66
N ASN A 94 -3.08 -10.84 -21.20
CA ASN A 94 -4.34 -10.90 -21.96
C ASN A 94 -4.18 -11.73 -23.23
N LYS A 95 -3.09 -11.56 -23.98
CA LYS A 95 -2.78 -12.33 -25.19
C LYS A 95 -2.69 -13.84 -24.91
N HIS A 96 -2.15 -14.21 -23.76
CA HIS A 96 -2.04 -15.60 -23.31
C HIS A 96 -3.24 -16.09 -22.50
N SER A 97 -4.28 -15.26 -22.31
CA SER A 97 -5.45 -15.57 -21.49
C SER A 97 -5.10 -15.95 -20.03
N ILE A 98 -4.04 -15.38 -19.48
CA ILE A 98 -3.64 -15.59 -18.08
C ILE A 98 -4.42 -14.60 -17.21
N PRO A 99 -5.31 -15.06 -16.30
CA PRO A 99 -6.02 -14.17 -15.40
C PRO A 99 -5.07 -13.54 -14.39
N TYR A 100 -5.30 -12.26 -14.08
CA TYR A 100 -4.49 -11.56 -13.09
C TYR A 100 -5.33 -10.73 -12.14
N ILE A 101 -4.81 -10.58 -10.93
CA ILE A 101 -5.39 -9.84 -9.81
C ILE A 101 -4.47 -8.67 -9.47
N TYR A 102 -5.05 -7.49 -9.29
CA TYR A 102 -4.36 -6.37 -8.67
C TYR A 102 -4.54 -6.37 -7.15
N ILE A 103 -3.49 -6.04 -6.43
CA ILE A 103 -3.53 -5.74 -5.00
C ILE A 103 -2.91 -4.37 -4.73
N ASP A 104 -3.31 -3.73 -3.61
CA ASP A 104 -2.81 -2.43 -3.17
C ASP A 104 -3.18 -1.26 -4.10
N SER A 105 -2.82 -1.34 -5.36
CA SER A 105 -3.08 -0.33 -6.39
C SER A 105 -3.92 -0.87 -7.53
N ASN A 106 -4.73 0.00 -8.16
CA ASN A 106 -5.56 -0.33 -9.32
C ASN A 106 -5.23 0.57 -10.51
N LEU A 107 -5.18 -0.01 -11.71
CA LEU A 107 -5.04 0.72 -12.97
C LEU A 107 -6.32 0.60 -13.78
N LYS A 108 -7.14 1.66 -13.79
CA LYS A 108 -8.48 1.65 -14.41
C LYS A 108 -8.47 1.35 -15.91
N ASP A 109 -7.41 1.78 -16.61
CA ASP A 109 -7.28 1.60 -18.07
C ASP A 109 -6.75 0.20 -18.46
N GLN A 110 -6.46 -0.64 -17.49
CA GLN A 110 -5.94 -2.00 -17.64
C GLN A 110 -6.70 -2.94 -16.70
N PRO A 111 -7.95 -3.30 -17.03
CA PRO A 111 -8.81 -4.02 -16.12
C PRO A 111 -8.30 -5.44 -15.85
N ALA A 112 -8.01 -5.73 -14.59
CA ALA A 112 -7.72 -7.07 -14.08
C ALA A 112 -9.00 -7.91 -13.93
N LEU A 113 -8.84 -9.22 -13.67
CA LEU A 113 -9.95 -10.08 -13.25
C LEU A 113 -10.60 -9.53 -11.97
N SER A 114 -9.77 -9.09 -11.02
CA SER A 114 -10.23 -8.49 -9.77
C SER A 114 -9.16 -7.56 -9.19
N PHE A 115 -9.58 -6.70 -8.28
CA PHE A 115 -8.73 -5.81 -7.49
C PHE A 115 -9.09 -5.89 -6.01
N PHE A 116 -8.07 -5.97 -5.16
CA PHE A 116 -8.19 -5.90 -3.70
C PHE A 116 -7.27 -4.79 -3.18
N GLY A 117 -7.83 -3.81 -2.50
CA GLY A 117 -7.10 -2.67 -1.96
C GLY A 117 -8.02 -1.50 -1.61
N GLN A 118 -7.49 -0.44 -1.04
CA GLN A 118 -8.29 0.75 -0.78
C GLN A 118 -8.55 1.55 -2.07
N ASN A 119 -9.65 2.29 -2.09
CA ASN A 119 -9.77 3.42 -3.01
C ASN A 119 -8.80 4.51 -2.56
N SER A 120 -7.59 4.51 -3.14
CA SER A 120 -6.50 5.38 -2.71
C SER A 120 -6.85 6.87 -2.80
N HIS A 121 -7.56 7.29 -3.85
CA HIS A 121 -8.01 8.67 -3.99
C HIS A 121 -8.96 9.05 -2.84
N GLN A 122 -9.99 8.21 -2.60
CA GLN A 122 -10.96 8.46 -1.52
C GLN A 122 -10.30 8.39 -0.14
N SER A 123 -9.31 7.52 0.04
CA SER A 123 -8.53 7.43 1.28
C SER A 123 -7.75 8.72 1.55
N GLY A 124 -7.13 9.30 0.53
CA GLY A 124 -6.47 10.60 0.64
C GLY A 124 -7.44 11.76 0.91
N TYR A 125 -8.59 11.76 0.24
CA TYR A 125 -9.67 12.74 0.48
C TYR A 125 -10.20 12.67 1.92
N PHE A 126 -10.41 11.45 2.42
CA PHE A 126 -10.76 11.20 3.83
C PHE A 126 -9.65 11.66 4.79
N ALA A 127 -8.39 11.34 4.50
CA ALA A 127 -7.25 11.75 5.31
C ALA A 127 -7.15 13.28 5.44
N ALA A 128 -7.44 14.03 4.37
CA ALA A 128 -7.46 15.49 4.42
C ALA A 128 -8.54 16.02 5.37
N ARG A 129 -9.75 15.44 5.34
CA ARG A 129 -10.81 15.81 6.28
C ARG A 129 -10.41 15.53 7.72
N MET A 130 -9.81 14.36 7.99
CA MET A 130 -9.36 14.01 9.34
C MET A 130 -8.21 14.90 9.81
N MET A 131 -7.28 15.24 8.92
CA MET A 131 -6.20 16.19 9.20
C MET A 131 -6.76 17.56 9.60
N MET A 132 -7.74 18.08 8.89
CA MET A 132 -8.33 19.40 9.22
C MET A 132 -9.09 19.40 10.53
N LEU A 133 -9.75 18.30 10.89
CA LEU A 133 -10.37 18.15 12.22
C LEU A 133 -9.31 18.11 13.33
N LEU A 134 -8.18 17.43 13.08
CA LEU A 134 -7.05 17.33 14.01
C LEU A 134 -6.30 18.66 14.15
N ALA A 135 -6.15 19.43 13.06
CA ALA A 135 -5.42 20.67 13.01
C ALA A 135 -6.08 21.83 13.80
N GLY A 136 -7.39 21.73 14.08
CA GLY A 136 -8.07 22.63 15.01
C GLY A 136 -8.09 24.11 14.62
N GLY A 137 -7.79 24.47 13.39
CA GLY A 137 -7.73 25.87 12.93
C GLY A 137 -6.39 26.29 12.34
N GLU A 138 -5.34 25.50 12.53
CA GLU A 138 -4.04 25.71 11.87
C GLU A 138 -4.20 25.59 10.34
N ARG A 139 -3.44 26.41 9.61
CA ARG A 139 -3.54 26.54 8.14
C ARG A 139 -2.27 26.17 7.41
N GLU A 140 -1.34 25.48 8.08
CA GLU A 140 -0.11 24.98 7.47
C GLU A 140 0.01 23.48 7.71
N ILE A 141 0.22 22.73 6.63
CA ILE A 141 0.41 21.25 6.66
C ILE A 141 1.64 20.92 5.83
N VAL A 142 2.43 19.94 6.27
CA VAL A 142 3.52 19.38 5.46
C VAL A 142 3.19 17.96 5.01
N ILE A 143 3.40 17.69 3.72
CA ILE A 143 3.39 16.35 3.15
C ILE A 143 4.84 15.84 3.12
N PHE A 144 5.09 14.76 3.85
CA PHE A 144 6.37 14.06 3.83
C PHE A 144 6.30 12.93 2.80
N ARG A 145 7.16 12.97 1.79
CA ARG A 145 7.26 11.94 0.76
C ARG A 145 8.56 11.17 0.90
N LYS A 146 8.54 9.88 0.58
CA LYS A 146 9.77 9.10 0.37
C LYS A 146 9.96 8.95 -1.13
N ILE A 147 11.03 9.54 -1.64
CA ILE A 147 11.36 9.50 -3.06
C ILE A 147 12.81 9.08 -3.29
N ASN A 148 13.07 8.46 -4.44
CA ASN A 148 14.41 8.16 -4.91
C ASN A 148 14.55 8.70 -6.34
N GLU A 149 15.47 9.65 -6.56
CA GLU A 149 15.71 10.26 -7.88
C GLU A 149 14.43 10.73 -8.60
N GLY A 150 13.49 11.31 -7.83
CA GLY A 150 12.22 11.78 -8.36
C GLY A 150 11.12 10.70 -8.45
N ILE A 151 11.42 9.45 -8.16
CA ILE A 151 10.48 8.34 -8.20
C ILE A 151 9.83 8.17 -6.82
N VAL A 152 8.49 8.19 -6.79
CA VAL A 152 7.68 8.00 -5.57
C VAL A 152 7.60 6.52 -5.17
N GLY A 153 7.78 5.60 -6.11
CA GLY A 153 7.78 4.15 -5.87
C GLY A 153 6.41 3.51 -5.65
N SER A 154 5.31 4.30 -5.67
CA SER A 154 3.96 3.79 -5.42
C SER A 154 2.89 4.66 -6.07
N ASN A 155 2.11 4.07 -6.99
CA ASN A 155 0.93 4.71 -7.57
C ASN A 155 -0.14 5.03 -6.50
N GLN A 156 -0.25 4.20 -5.46
CA GLN A 156 -1.17 4.40 -4.36
C GLN A 156 -0.85 5.69 -3.59
N GLN A 157 0.42 5.95 -3.28
CA GLN A 157 0.85 7.17 -2.59
C GLN A 157 0.49 8.42 -3.39
N GLU A 158 0.74 8.41 -4.70
CA GLU A 158 0.39 9.54 -5.57
C GLU A 158 -1.12 9.80 -5.60
N ARG A 159 -1.93 8.74 -5.73
CA ARG A 159 -3.39 8.87 -5.74
C ARG A 159 -3.96 9.35 -4.41
N ARG A 160 -3.40 8.93 -3.28
CA ARG A 160 -3.76 9.46 -1.96
C ARG A 160 -3.47 10.96 -1.88
N GLU A 161 -2.32 11.38 -2.35
CA GLU A 161 -1.96 12.80 -2.36
C GLU A 161 -2.89 13.63 -3.26
N ILE A 162 -3.26 13.13 -4.44
CA ILE A 162 -4.23 13.78 -5.33
C ILE A 162 -5.56 13.98 -4.60
N GLY A 163 -6.11 12.94 -3.97
CA GLY A 163 -7.36 13.03 -3.21
C GLY A 163 -7.28 14.00 -2.03
N PHE A 164 -6.16 13.99 -1.31
CA PHE A 164 -5.90 14.92 -0.21
C PHE A 164 -5.91 16.37 -0.71
N ARG A 165 -5.18 16.67 -1.77
CA ARG A 165 -5.10 18.04 -2.34
C ARG A 165 -6.43 18.51 -2.91
N GLU A 166 -7.21 17.62 -3.52
CA GLU A 166 -8.55 17.93 -4.01
C GLU A 166 -9.48 18.36 -2.87
N TYR A 167 -9.48 17.62 -1.75
CA TYR A 167 -10.25 18.03 -0.56
C TYR A 167 -9.81 19.40 -0.04
N MET A 168 -8.48 19.62 0.09
CA MET A 168 -7.94 20.89 0.58
C MET A 168 -8.31 22.04 -0.32
N LEU A 169 -8.16 21.89 -1.63
CA LEU A 169 -8.54 22.94 -2.60
C LEU A 169 -10.02 23.29 -2.51
N LYS A 170 -10.87 22.29 -2.33
CA LYS A 170 -12.33 22.47 -2.31
C LYS A 170 -12.85 23.09 -1.01
N HIS A 171 -12.26 22.74 0.13
CA HIS A 171 -12.81 23.06 1.45
C HIS A 171 -11.91 23.98 2.30
N HIS A 172 -10.62 24.07 1.99
CA HIS A 172 -9.61 24.78 2.78
C HIS A 172 -8.54 25.38 1.86
N SER A 173 -8.99 26.15 0.85
CA SER A 173 -8.09 26.76 -0.15
C SER A 173 -7.12 27.80 0.44
N ASP A 174 -7.38 28.26 1.66
CA ASP A 174 -6.52 29.13 2.46
C ASP A 174 -5.40 28.37 3.20
N CYS A 175 -5.44 27.05 3.21
CA CYS A 175 -4.41 26.22 3.85
C CYS A 175 -3.18 26.09 2.95
N ARG A 176 -2.01 26.37 3.53
CA ARG A 176 -0.73 26.23 2.86
C ARG A 176 -0.21 24.81 3.02
N ILE A 177 0.10 24.16 1.89
CA ILE A 177 0.69 22.82 1.87
C ILE A 177 2.17 22.93 1.51
N TRP A 178 3.01 22.51 2.46
CA TRP A 178 4.44 22.34 2.28
C TRP A 178 4.75 20.92 1.84
N GLU A 179 5.90 20.72 1.21
CA GLU A 179 6.38 19.41 0.78
C GLU A 179 7.80 19.21 1.26
N LEU A 180 8.05 18.02 1.84
CA LEU A 180 9.40 17.60 2.19
C LEU A 180 9.65 16.20 1.61
N ASN A 181 10.61 16.13 0.69
CA ASN A 181 11.01 14.89 0.07
C ASN A 181 12.17 14.27 0.87
N LEU A 182 11.90 13.18 1.56
CA LEU A 182 12.86 12.37 2.27
C LEU A 182 13.45 11.31 1.34
N HIS A 183 14.67 10.82 1.60
CA HIS A 183 15.30 9.82 0.76
C HIS A 183 14.68 8.43 0.95
N ALA A 184 14.34 7.74 -0.14
CA ALA A 184 13.77 6.40 -0.06
C ALA A 184 14.78 5.32 0.37
N LYS A 185 16.07 5.49 0.03
CA LYS A 185 17.15 4.51 0.26
C LYS A 185 18.21 4.97 1.26
N ARG A 186 18.12 6.17 1.84
CA ARG A 186 19.13 6.75 2.72
C ARG A 186 18.48 7.44 3.93
N ASP A 187 18.17 6.68 4.96
CA ASP A 187 17.54 7.23 6.18
C ASP A 187 18.53 8.10 7.01
N SER A 188 19.85 7.99 6.76
CA SER A 188 20.86 8.77 7.49
C SER A 188 20.72 10.28 7.32
N ASP A 189 20.22 10.74 6.17
CA ASP A 189 20.13 12.15 5.83
C ASP A 189 18.77 12.75 6.21
N ASP A 190 17.76 11.92 6.46
CA ASP A 190 16.39 12.35 6.76
C ASP A 190 16.31 13.23 8.01
N ALA A 191 17.08 12.91 9.05
CA ALA A 191 17.11 13.71 10.27
C ALA A 191 17.59 15.14 10.03
N GLN A 192 18.62 15.32 9.18
CA GLN A 192 19.13 16.64 8.82
C GLN A 192 18.11 17.42 7.99
N MET A 193 17.44 16.76 7.04
CA MET A 193 16.41 17.38 6.21
C MET A 193 15.21 17.84 7.06
N LEU A 194 14.79 17.02 8.03
CA LEU A 194 13.74 17.39 8.99
C LEU A 194 14.16 18.56 9.88
N ASN A 195 15.41 18.58 10.41
CA ASN A 195 15.93 19.71 11.17
C ASN A 195 15.93 21.02 10.36
N ASP A 196 16.38 20.96 9.10
CA ASP A 196 16.42 22.13 8.23
C ASP A 196 15.03 22.63 7.87
N PHE A 197 14.08 21.71 7.62
CA PHE A 197 12.69 22.04 7.37
C PHE A 197 12.04 22.76 8.57
N PHE A 198 12.12 22.18 9.77
CA PHE A 198 11.48 22.75 10.96
C PHE A 198 12.14 24.05 11.43
N ARG A 199 13.43 24.25 11.14
CA ARG A 199 14.09 25.53 11.37
C ARG A 199 13.57 26.63 10.45
N LYS A 200 13.29 26.30 9.18
CA LYS A 200 12.74 27.24 8.17
C LYS A 200 11.25 27.49 8.35
N HIS A 201 10.52 26.53 8.87
CA HIS A 201 9.06 26.53 9.00
C HIS A 201 8.62 26.21 10.45
N PRO A 202 8.97 27.04 11.44
CA PRO A 202 8.74 26.77 12.86
C PRO A 202 7.23 26.74 13.23
N ASN A 203 6.37 27.34 12.42
CA ASN A 203 4.93 27.41 12.66
C ASN A 203 4.17 26.21 12.12
N VAL A 204 4.78 25.35 11.31
CA VAL A 204 4.13 24.13 10.79
C VAL A 204 4.00 23.12 11.91
N LYS A 205 2.75 22.77 12.24
CA LYS A 205 2.41 21.85 13.34
C LYS A 205 1.63 20.63 12.89
N ASN A 206 1.36 20.50 11.60
CA ASN A 206 0.58 19.40 11.06
C ASN A 206 1.30 18.77 9.88
N GLY A 207 1.27 17.45 9.80
CA GLY A 207 1.90 16.73 8.70
C GLY A 207 1.30 15.36 8.43
N ILE A 208 1.52 14.87 7.22
CA ILE A 208 1.04 13.58 6.77
C ILE A 208 2.07 12.88 5.89
N THR A 209 2.12 11.54 6.01
CA THR A 209 2.77 10.67 5.02
C THR A 209 1.71 9.82 4.34
N PHE A 210 1.86 9.58 3.03
CA PHE A 210 0.95 8.71 2.26
C PHE A 210 1.48 7.29 2.06
N ASN A 211 2.67 7.00 2.58
CA ASN A 211 3.30 5.69 2.61
C ASN A 211 3.29 5.07 4.01
N SER A 212 3.77 3.83 4.12
CA SER A 212 3.81 3.07 5.36
C SER A 212 4.90 3.48 6.36
N LYS A 213 5.75 4.48 6.05
CA LYS A 213 6.94 4.81 6.85
C LYS A 213 6.78 6.10 7.68
N VAL A 214 5.60 6.34 8.26
CA VAL A 214 5.35 7.52 9.10
C VAL A 214 6.25 7.54 10.35
N TYR A 215 6.72 6.39 10.80
CA TYR A 215 7.63 6.25 11.93
C TYR A 215 8.92 7.08 11.76
N ILE A 216 9.40 7.32 10.53
CA ILE A 216 10.61 8.13 10.30
C ILE A 216 10.42 9.54 10.87
N VAL A 217 9.28 10.14 10.57
CA VAL A 217 8.93 11.46 11.12
C VAL A 217 8.52 11.34 12.58
N GLY A 218 7.74 10.32 12.96
CA GLY A 218 7.29 10.09 14.33
C GLY A 218 8.42 9.94 15.34
N GLU A 219 9.44 9.12 15.03
CA GLU A 219 10.63 8.95 15.88
C GLU A 219 11.48 10.22 15.96
N TYR A 220 11.59 10.97 14.86
CA TYR A 220 12.24 12.27 14.86
C TYR A 220 11.52 13.23 15.81
N LEU A 221 10.18 13.33 15.75
CA LEU A 221 9.40 14.20 16.63
C LEU A 221 9.56 13.84 18.11
N LEU A 222 9.58 12.54 18.46
CA LEU A 222 9.86 12.04 19.79
C LEU A 222 11.24 12.49 20.29
N LYS A 223 12.27 12.28 19.48
CA LYS A 223 13.65 12.66 19.80
C LYS A 223 13.79 14.17 19.99
N GLN A 224 13.06 14.97 19.23
CA GLN A 224 13.08 16.44 19.33
C GLN A 224 12.05 17.00 20.34
N GLN A 225 11.31 16.13 21.05
CA GLN A 225 10.27 16.52 22.01
C GLN A 225 9.21 17.48 21.44
N LYS A 226 8.87 17.32 20.14
CA LYS A 226 7.86 18.12 19.46
C LYS A 226 6.45 17.55 19.71
N THR A 227 5.93 17.75 20.92
CA THR A 227 4.66 17.17 21.39
C THR A 227 3.41 17.85 20.85
N ASP A 228 3.54 19.07 20.30
CA ASP A 228 2.43 19.84 19.73
C ASP A 228 2.23 19.58 18.23
N PHE A 229 3.10 18.78 17.59
CA PHE A 229 2.97 18.43 16.19
C PHE A 229 1.94 17.31 15.99
N LYS A 230 1.02 17.49 15.05
CA LYS A 230 -0.01 16.52 14.68
C LYS A 230 0.39 15.78 13.41
N LEU A 231 0.72 14.50 13.55
CA LEU A 231 1.18 13.66 12.46
C LEU A 231 0.17 12.55 12.14
N MET A 232 -0.14 12.39 10.87
CA MET A 232 -0.93 11.27 10.36
C MET A 232 -0.10 10.42 9.39
N GLY A 233 -0.41 9.14 9.34
CA GLY A 233 0.21 8.22 8.39
C GLY A 233 -0.64 7.00 8.09
N TYR A 234 -0.03 6.05 7.41
CA TYR A 234 -0.66 4.82 6.98
C TYR A 234 0.05 3.60 7.56
N ASP A 235 -0.71 2.53 7.68
CA ASP A 235 -0.26 1.18 8.02
C ASP A 235 0.18 0.95 9.47
N LEU A 236 0.01 -0.30 9.91
CA LEU A 236 0.21 -0.73 11.29
C LEU A 236 1.56 -1.42 11.49
N LEU A 237 2.62 -0.90 10.84
CA LEU A 237 3.96 -1.38 11.13
C LEU A 237 4.27 -1.20 12.62
N GLU A 238 5.02 -2.12 13.21
CA GLU A 238 5.37 -2.08 14.65
C GLU A 238 5.90 -0.71 15.09
N ARG A 239 6.79 -0.10 14.29
CA ARG A 239 7.33 1.24 14.55
C ARG A 239 6.28 2.35 14.47
N ASN A 240 5.31 2.23 13.54
CA ASN A 240 4.20 3.18 13.43
C ASN A 240 3.29 3.10 14.66
N VAL A 241 2.94 1.88 15.06
CA VAL A 241 2.12 1.61 16.25
C VAL A 241 2.83 2.14 17.51
N LYS A 242 4.14 1.91 17.63
CA LYS A 242 4.93 2.48 18.73
C LYS A 242 4.83 4.01 18.77
N CYS A 243 5.03 4.68 17.63
CA CYS A 243 4.92 6.14 17.53
C CYS A 243 3.49 6.64 17.88
N LEU A 244 2.45 5.87 17.50
CA LEU A 244 1.07 6.17 17.87
C LEU A 244 0.87 6.08 19.40
N MET A 245 1.35 5.00 20.02
CA MET A 245 1.22 4.78 21.48
C MET A 245 2.02 5.81 22.28
N GLU A 246 3.19 6.23 21.79
CA GLU A 246 4.03 7.26 22.39
C GLU A 246 3.56 8.70 22.07
N GLY A 247 2.55 8.85 21.19
CA GLY A 247 1.85 10.12 20.94
C GLY A 247 2.50 11.04 19.91
N SER A 248 3.55 10.61 19.20
CA SER A 248 4.15 11.39 18.10
C SER A 248 3.40 11.22 16.78
N VAL A 249 2.63 10.16 16.64
CA VAL A 249 1.65 9.97 15.57
C VAL A 249 0.26 10.09 16.19
N SER A 250 -0.62 10.86 15.57
CA SER A 250 -1.97 11.11 16.08
C SER A 250 -2.98 10.11 15.52
N PHE A 251 -2.88 9.78 14.25
CA PHE A 251 -3.76 8.84 13.54
C PHE A 251 -2.97 7.95 12.58
N LEU A 252 -3.39 6.68 12.49
CA LEU A 252 -3.01 5.77 11.44
C LEU A 252 -4.22 5.35 10.63
N ILE A 253 -4.06 5.25 9.31
CA ILE A 253 -5.08 4.68 8.42
C ILE A 253 -4.63 3.27 8.05
N ALA A 254 -5.41 2.26 8.45
CA ALA A 254 -5.16 0.87 8.13
C ALA A 254 -5.84 0.44 6.84
N GLN A 255 -5.30 -0.58 6.17
CA GLN A 255 -5.76 -1.05 4.86
C GLN A 255 -5.79 -2.58 4.70
N GLN A 256 -5.63 -3.32 5.78
CA GLN A 256 -5.78 -4.79 5.84
C GLN A 256 -4.92 -5.54 4.80
N PRO A 257 -3.59 -5.42 4.83
CA PRO A 257 -2.70 -6.03 3.83
C PRO A 257 -2.75 -7.56 3.81
N GLU A 258 -2.92 -8.22 4.97
CA GLU A 258 -3.08 -9.68 5.06
C GLU A 258 -4.31 -10.14 4.28
N LEU A 259 -5.42 -9.42 4.42
CA LEU A 259 -6.66 -9.77 3.73
C LEU A 259 -6.52 -9.58 2.22
N GLN A 260 -5.78 -8.57 1.77
CA GLN A 260 -5.50 -8.38 0.33
C GLN A 260 -4.72 -9.57 -0.25
N GLY A 261 -3.70 -10.05 0.46
CA GLY A 261 -2.93 -11.22 0.07
C GLY A 261 -3.77 -12.49 0.03
N PHE A 262 -4.54 -12.73 1.08
CA PHE A 262 -5.43 -13.89 1.20
C PHE A 262 -6.51 -13.90 0.11
N ASP A 263 -7.27 -12.82 0.00
CA ASP A 263 -8.40 -12.73 -0.92
C ASP A 263 -7.97 -12.70 -2.38
N GLY A 264 -6.78 -12.18 -2.69
CA GLY A 264 -6.21 -12.24 -4.02
C GLY A 264 -5.95 -13.69 -4.48
N ILE A 265 -5.33 -14.52 -3.63
CA ILE A 265 -5.13 -15.97 -3.93
C ILE A 265 -6.48 -16.70 -3.96
N LYS A 266 -7.36 -16.42 -2.99
CA LYS A 266 -8.73 -16.95 -2.96
C LYS A 266 -9.46 -16.67 -4.28
N ALA A 267 -9.37 -15.46 -4.81
CA ALA A 267 -10.03 -15.08 -6.06
C ALA A 267 -9.49 -15.86 -7.27
N LEU A 268 -8.19 -16.11 -7.35
CA LEU A 268 -7.61 -16.99 -8.38
C LEU A 268 -8.15 -18.43 -8.24
N CYS A 269 -8.24 -18.96 -7.01
CA CYS A 269 -8.84 -20.28 -6.77
C CYS A 269 -10.32 -20.32 -7.15
N ASP A 270 -11.10 -19.32 -6.73
CA ASP A 270 -12.53 -19.22 -7.05
C ASP A 270 -12.75 -19.23 -8.58
N TYR A 271 -11.97 -18.45 -9.33
CA TYR A 271 -12.08 -18.37 -10.77
C TYR A 271 -11.55 -19.63 -11.49
N LEU A 272 -10.31 -20.05 -11.18
CA LEU A 272 -9.61 -21.10 -11.94
C LEU A 272 -10.02 -22.51 -11.53
N ILE A 273 -10.24 -22.74 -10.23
CA ILE A 273 -10.53 -24.08 -9.67
C ILE A 273 -12.05 -24.28 -9.57
N PHE A 274 -12.74 -23.34 -8.93
CA PHE A 274 -14.16 -23.48 -8.64
C PHE A 274 -15.09 -22.89 -9.71
N LYS A 275 -14.52 -22.26 -10.77
CA LYS A 275 -15.29 -21.66 -11.88
C LYS A 275 -16.38 -20.70 -11.42
N LYS A 276 -16.10 -19.96 -10.35
CA LYS A 276 -16.98 -18.93 -9.81
C LYS A 276 -16.69 -17.58 -10.45
N GLU A 277 -17.68 -16.72 -10.51
CA GLU A 277 -17.50 -15.31 -10.81
C GLU A 277 -16.80 -14.62 -9.64
N VAL A 278 -15.88 -13.69 -9.95
CA VAL A 278 -15.17 -12.90 -8.98
C VAL A 278 -15.53 -11.42 -9.18
N PRO A 279 -15.92 -10.68 -8.14
CA PRO A 279 -16.19 -9.25 -8.24
C PRO A 279 -14.96 -8.49 -8.74
N ARG A 280 -15.16 -7.52 -9.63
CA ARG A 280 -14.04 -6.77 -10.25
C ARG A 280 -13.30 -5.87 -9.27
N GLU A 281 -14.01 -5.27 -8.32
CA GLU A 281 -13.45 -4.34 -7.33
C GLU A 281 -13.88 -4.75 -5.92
N ASN A 282 -12.90 -4.96 -5.06
CA ASN A 282 -13.09 -5.30 -3.65
C ASN A 282 -12.32 -4.27 -2.82
N PHE A 283 -13.04 -3.22 -2.42
CA PHE A 283 -12.42 -2.14 -1.65
C PHE A 283 -12.24 -2.53 -0.18
N MET A 284 -11.00 -2.46 0.28
CA MET A 284 -10.69 -2.54 1.71
C MET A 284 -11.22 -1.30 2.42
N PRO A 285 -11.68 -1.42 3.69
CA PRO A 285 -12.15 -0.30 4.48
C PRO A 285 -11.03 0.74 4.70
N ILE A 286 -11.45 1.98 4.96
CA ILE A 286 -10.56 3.08 5.37
C ILE A 286 -10.71 3.21 6.88
N ASP A 287 -9.94 2.42 7.64
CA ASP A 287 -10.04 2.37 9.10
C ASP A 287 -9.11 3.42 9.72
N LEU A 288 -9.69 4.36 10.47
CA LEU A 288 -8.94 5.37 11.23
C LEU A 288 -8.65 4.87 12.63
N LEU A 289 -7.37 4.80 12.97
CA LEU A 289 -6.91 4.27 14.24
C LEU A 289 -6.19 5.33 15.08
N THR A 290 -6.47 5.28 16.35
CA THR A 290 -5.85 6.06 17.41
C THR A 290 -5.29 5.11 18.47
N LYS A 291 -4.56 5.62 19.46
CA LYS A 291 -4.08 4.80 20.59
C LYS A 291 -5.22 4.18 21.40
N GLU A 292 -6.44 4.75 21.34
CA GLU A 292 -7.60 4.29 22.09
C GLU A 292 -8.32 3.10 21.44
N ASN A 293 -8.15 2.87 20.12
CA ASN A 293 -8.86 1.81 19.41
C ASN A 293 -7.96 0.79 18.70
N ILE A 294 -6.66 1.02 18.63
CA ILE A 294 -5.73 0.16 17.90
C ILE A 294 -5.64 -1.26 18.47
N GLU A 295 -5.74 -1.40 19.80
CA GLU A 295 -5.69 -2.70 20.47
C GLU A 295 -6.85 -3.62 20.04
N PHE A 296 -8.03 -3.06 19.80
CA PHE A 296 -9.21 -3.81 19.35
C PHE A 296 -9.14 -4.17 17.87
N TYR A 297 -8.36 -3.45 17.07
CA TYR A 297 -8.17 -3.72 15.66
C TYR A 297 -7.21 -4.89 15.41
N SER A 298 -6.16 -4.99 16.21
CA SER A 298 -5.11 -6.02 16.07
C SER A 298 -5.56 -7.42 16.50
N ASN A 299 -6.73 -7.54 17.14
CA ASN A 299 -7.30 -8.80 17.64
C ASN A 299 -8.34 -9.44 16.71
N LYS A 300 -8.36 -9.05 15.42
CA LYS A 300 -9.27 -9.61 14.42
C LYS A 300 -8.64 -10.70 13.61
#